data_d15ef12a21f02007ce6d3a2718a117a0
#
_entry.id   d15ef12a21f02007ce6d3a2718a117a0
#
_cell.length_a   1.000
_cell.length_b   1.000
_cell.length_c   1.000
_cell.angle_alpha   90.00
_cell.angle_beta   90.00
_cell.angle_gamma   90.00
#
_symmetry.space_group_name_H-M   'P 1'
#
loop_
_entity.id
_entity.type
_entity.pdbx_description
1 polymer ?
#
loop_
_entity_poly.entity_id
_entity_poly.type
_entity_poly.pdbx_seq_one_letter_code
_entity_poly.pdbx_strand_id
1 'polypeptide(L)'
;GSQTTTAKIGDYFPITENTKYVYEGMGNEYASYTVYNDYTEADKLQQRLNNGGTETVNIIQIFEGKLIKVFAESEIYYRENFLVKQDNDTEILLMEPLQKGNSWTLTDGRVRSITDTEASVSTPLGDYKAVEVTTESGNGKNIDYYAKDVGLVKSIFKEGETEISSSLAQIEKDVPLIQNINFYYPNINDEKIYYKNVAVNFYTNDVTREKLAQAYKGEPVANTGKVFSENTQINSLYLNDDGMVYLDLNKAFLQEMNAGAGYEAMILQSIANTFGQYYNAEKVILTIEGKPYESGHIALQEGEYLQVNYDNVIEGS
;
A
#
# COMPACT_ATOMS: atom_id res chain seq x y z
N GLY A 1 6.18 15.40 -45.74
CA GLY A 1 6.82 14.39 -44.91
C GLY A 1 5.97 14.07 -43.72
N SER A 2 5.45 12.84 -43.62
CA SER A 2 4.72 12.38 -42.44
C SER A 2 5.68 12.37 -41.23
N GLN A 3 5.43 13.22 -40.25
CA GLN A 3 6.11 13.11 -38.96
C GLN A 3 5.62 11.82 -38.30
N THR A 4 6.48 10.81 -38.23
CA THR A 4 6.24 9.64 -37.38
C THR A 4 6.25 10.09 -35.93
N THR A 5 5.08 10.07 -35.28
CA THR A 5 4.97 10.37 -33.86
C THR A 5 5.71 9.26 -33.09
N THR A 6 6.79 9.61 -32.42
CA THR A 6 7.53 8.65 -31.60
C THR A 6 6.69 8.28 -30.38
N ALA A 7 6.44 6.98 -30.18
CA ALA A 7 5.70 6.48 -29.02
C ALA A 7 6.44 6.77 -27.73
N LYS A 8 5.71 7.20 -26.72
CA LYS A 8 6.23 7.55 -25.38
C LYS A 8 5.79 6.54 -24.33
N ILE A 9 6.62 6.33 -23.33
CA ILE A 9 6.33 5.42 -22.22
C ILE A 9 5.02 5.79 -21.54
N GLY A 10 4.75 7.07 -21.33
CA GLY A 10 3.51 7.52 -20.71
C GLY A 10 2.25 7.08 -21.43
N ASP A 11 2.31 6.82 -22.73
CA ASP A 11 1.19 6.28 -23.50
C ASP A 11 0.94 4.80 -23.19
N TYR A 12 1.97 4.08 -22.77
CA TYR A 12 1.92 2.63 -22.52
C TYR A 12 1.92 2.27 -21.02
N PHE A 13 2.06 3.28 -20.16
CA PHE A 13 1.96 3.12 -18.71
C PHE A 13 1.37 4.39 -18.10
N PRO A 14 0.07 4.61 -18.24
CA PRO A 14 -0.58 5.79 -17.68
C PRO A 14 -0.57 5.74 -16.15
N ILE A 15 -0.32 6.87 -15.52
CA ILE A 15 -0.39 7.02 -14.07
C ILE A 15 -1.84 7.33 -13.72
N THR A 16 -2.53 6.38 -13.09
CA THR A 16 -3.95 6.51 -12.78
C THR A 16 -4.20 6.71 -11.30
N GLU A 17 -5.32 7.37 -10.98
CA GLU A 17 -5.81 7.55 -9.63
C GLU A 17 -7.17 6.86 -9.48
N ASN A 18 -7.46 6.40 -8.25
CA ASN A 18 -8.77 5.83 -7.90
C ASN A 18 -9.21 4.68 -8.81
N THR A 19 -8.25 3.90 -9.27
CA THR A 19 -8.50 2.84 -10.25
C THR A 19 -7.93 1.51 -9.74
N LYS A 20 -8.76 0.48 -9.76
CA LYS A 20 -8.36 -0.88 -9.41
C LYS A 20 -8.25 -1.73 -10.66
N TYR A 21 -7.10 -2.37 -10.82
CA TYR A 21 -6.82 -3.31 -11.90
C TYR A 21 -6.90 -4.73 -11.33
N VAL A 22 -7.63 -5.61 -12.00
CA VAL A 22 -7.76 -7.01 -11.62
C VAL A 22 -7.12 -7.88 -12.70
N TYR A 23 -6.15 -8.69 -12.31
CA TYR A 23 -5.45 -9.63 -13.19
C TYR A 23 -5.85 -11.06 -12.81
N GLU A 24 -6.24 -11.84 -13.82
CA GLU A 24 -6.60 -13.24 -13.67
C GLU A 24 -5.39 -14.12 -13.98
N GLY A 25 -5.02 -14.99 -13.04
CA GLY A 25 -3.87 -15.87 -13.16
C GLY A 25 -4.24 -17.26 -13.67
N MET A 26 -3.28 -17.87 -14.37
CA MET A 26 -3.33 -19.26 -14.77
C MET A 26 -1.98 -19.93 -14.48
N GLY A 27 -2.04 -21.18 -14.02
CA GLY A 27 -0.85 -21.98 -13.76
C GLY A 27 -0.27 -21.87 -12.35
N ASN A 28 -0.71 -20.88 -11.57
CA ASN A 28 -0.30 -20.70 -10.17
C ASN A 28 -1.37 -19.88 -9.45
N GLU A 29 -1.66 -20.21 -8.18
CA GLU A 29 -2.69 -19.51 -7.41
C GLU A 29 -2.33 -18.05 -7.13
N TYR A 30 -1.04 -17.72 -7.07
CA TYR A 30 -0.58 -16.35 -6.83
C TYR A 30 -0.41 -15.51 -8.09
N ALA A 31 -0.75 -16.06 -9.26
CA ALA A 31 -0.73 -15.34 -10.52
C ALA A 31 -1.96 -14.42 -10.68
N SER A 32 -3.00 -14.61 -9.88
CA SER A 32 -4.13 -13.68 -9.79
C SER A 32 -3.79 -12.60 -8.77
N TYR A 33 -3.94 -11.32 -9.16
CA TYR A 33 -3.65 -10.22 -8.26
C TYR A 33 -4.41 -8.96 -8.64
N THR A 34 -4.46 -8.03 -7.71
CA THR A 34 -5.01 -6.69 -7.94
C THR A 34 -3.92 -5.64 -7.79
N VAL A 35 -4.12 -4.51 -8.46
CA VAL A 35 -3.22 -3.36 -8.40
C VAL A 35 -4.03 -2.10 -8.11
N TYR A 36 -3.53 -1.29 -7.19
CA TYR A 36 -4.10 0.01 -6.86
C TYR A 36 -2.96 1.00 -6.58
N ASN A 37 -3.07 2.21 -7.10
CA ASN A 37 -2.08 3.25 -6.82
C ASN A 37 -2.45 3.97 -5.52
N ASP A 38 -1.67 3.74 -4.47
CA ASP A 38 -1.87 4.40 -3.17
C ASP A 38 -1.56 5.90 -3.25
N TYR A 39 -0.46 6.25 -3.94
CA TYR A 39 0.02 7.62 -4.07
C TYR A 39 0.57 7.87 -5.48
N THR A 40 0.40 9.11 -5.94
CA THR A 40 0.96 9.58 -7.21
C THR A 40 1.58 10.96 -7.02
N GLU A 41 2.65 11.24 -7.74
CA GLU A 41 3.31 12.55 -7.72
C GLU A 41 4.05 12.75 -9.05
N ALA A 42 3.58 13.69 -9.88
CA ALA A 42 4.14 13.94 -11.20
C ALA A 42 4.29 12.63 -12.01
N ASP A 43 5.54 12.24 -12.34
CA ASP A 43 5.85 11.05 -13.13
C ASP A 43 6.18 9.83 -12.25
N LYS A 44 5.68 9.81 -11.02
CA LYS A 44 5.97 8.75 -10.05
C LYS A 44 4.68 8.23 -9.44
N LEU A 45 4.63 6.92 -9.16
CA LEU A 45 3.51 6.31 -8.48
C LEU A 45 3.97 5.26 -7.48
N GLN A 46 3.16 5.07 -6.46
CA GLN A 46 3.30 3.98 -5.51
C GLN A 46 2.14 3.02 -5.71
N GLN A 47 2.42 1.85 -6.26
CA GLN A 47 1.39 0.84 -6.48
C GLN A 47 1.42 -0.23 -5.39
N ARG A 48 0.23 -0.71 -5.07
CA ARG A 48 0.02 -1.85 -4.17
C ARG A 48 -0.47 -3.03 -4.99
N LEU A 49 0.27 -4.14 -4.91
CA LEU A 49 -0.12 -5.40 -5.52
C LEU A 49 -0.57 -6.36 -4.41
N ASN A 50 -1.73 -6.99 -4.61
CA ASN A 50 -2.27 -7.96 -3.67
C ASN A 50 -2.59 -9.26 -4.43
N ASN A 51 -1.86 -10.33 -4.13
CA ASN A 51 -2.06 -11.64 -4.77
C ASN A 51 -2.82 -12.64 -3.89
N GLY A 52 -3.43 -12.17 -2.80
CA GLY A 52 -4.14 -13.01 -1.84
C GLY A 52 -3.25 -13.64 -0.78
N GLY A 53 -1.95 -13.81 -1.04
CA GLY A 53 -0.97 -14.32 -0.09
C GLY A 53 -0.13 -13.24 0.55
N THR A 54 0.17 -12.19 -0.21
CA THR A 54 0.96 -11.05 0.27
C THR A 54 0.56 -9.77 -0.44
N GLU A 55 0.86 -8.65 0.19
CA GLU A 55 0.78 -7.33 -0.42
C GLU A 55 2.19 -6.78 -0.60
N THR A 56 2.44 -6.26 -1.80
CA THR A 56 3.73 -5.68 -2.19
C THR A 56 3.52 -4.24 -2.60
N VAL A 57 4.41 -3.37 -2.16
CA VAL A 57 4.44 -1.96 -2.58
C VAL A 57 5.61 -1.76 -3.53
N ASN A 58 5.31 -1.21 -4.72
CA ASN A 58 6.32 -0.82 -5.70
C ASN A 58 6.25 0.68 -5.92
N ILE A 59 7.41 1.33 -6.04
CA ILE A 59 7.47 2.70 -6.53
C ILE A 59 8.03 2.66 -7.95
N ILE A 60 7.26 3.22 -8.87
CA ILE A 60 7.58 3.25 -10.29
C ILE A 60 7.67 4.70 -10.74
N GLN A 61 8.71 5.00 -11.52
CA GLN A 61 9.00 6.34 -12.00
C GLN A 61 9.25 6.32 -13.51
N ILE A 62 8.70 7.32 -14.21
CA ILE A 62 9.02 7.60 -15.60
C ILE A 62 10.10 8.69 -15.58
N PHE A 63 11.29 8.38 -16.08
CA PHE A 63 12.42 9.31 -16.04
C PHE A 63 13.33 9.11 -17.25
N GLU A 64 13.54 10.17 -18.01
CA GLU A 64 14.43 10.16 -19.19
C GLU A 64 14.16 9.02 -20.17
N GLY A 65 12.89 8.81 -20.53
CA GLY A 65 12.48 7.78 -21.47
C GLY A 65 12.54 6.36 -20.91
N LYS A 66 12.52 6.20 -19.60
CA LYS A 66 12.57 4.90 -18.94
C LYS A 66 11.44 4.78 -17.92
N LEU A 67 10.84 3.59 -17.87
CA LEU A 67 9.92 3.19 -16.81
C LEU A 67 10.73 2.38 -15.81
N ILE A 68 10.93 2.90 -14.62
CA ILE A 68 11.85 2.33 -13.65
C ILE A 68 11.11 1.98 -12.36
N LYS A 69 11.28 0.74 -11.90
CA LYS A 69 10.90 0.36 -10.55
C LYS A 69 12.05 0.73 -9.61
N VAL A 70 11.86 1.79 -8.82
CA VAL A 70 12.92 2.33 -7.97
C VAL A 70 12.89 1.79 -6.55
N PHE A 71 11.79 1.15 -6.17
CA PHE A 71 11.62 0.56 -4.84
C PHE A 71 10.60 -0.58 -4.92
N ALA A 72 10.84 -1.64 -4.17
CA ALA A 72 9.90 -2.74 -4.01
C ALA A 72 10.05 -3.35 -2.62
N GLU A 73 8.95 -3.57 -1.91
CA GLU A 73 8.96 -4.26 -0.63
C GLU A 73 7.68 -5.07 -0.47
N SER A 74 7.83 -6.33 -0.07
CA SER A 74 6.73 -7.25 0.20
C SER A 74 6.34 -7.22 1.67
N GLU A 75 5.19 -7.81 1.99
CA GLU A 75 4.63 -7.88 3.35
C GLU A 75 4.30 -6.50 3.91
N ILE A 76 3.82 -5.60 3.06
CA ILE A 76 3.36 -4.26 3.45
C ILE A 76 1.84 -4.25 3.42
N TYR A 77 1.22 -4.48 4.57
CA TYR A 77 -0.26 -4.53 4.68
C TYR A 77 -0.86 -3.21 5.15
N TYR A 78 -0.04 -2.30 5.63
CA TYR A 78 -0.44 -0.94 6.03
C TYR A 78 -0.21 0.03 4.88
N ARG A 79 -0.84 1.20 4.96
CA ARG A 79 -0.73 2.23 3.93
C ARG A 79 0.09 3.41 4.45
N GLU A 80 1.25 3.61 3.86
CA GLU A 80 2.17 4.68 4.20
C GLU A 80 2.78 5.23 2.90
N ASN A 81 3.10 6.51 2.86
CA ASN A 81 3.69 7.13 1.67
C ASN A 81 5.19 6.85 1.62
N PHE A 82 5.60 6.02 0.65
CA PHE A 82 7.00 5.65 0.42
C PHE A 82 7.60 6.32 -0.82
N LEU A 83 6.94 7.33 -1.41
CA LEU A 83 7.38 7.91 -2.69
C LEU A 83 8.81 8.44 -2.69
N VAL A 84 9.37 8.79 -1.53
CA VAL A 84 10.75 9.27 -1.41
C VAL A 84 11.78 8.13 -1.31
N LYS A 85 11.33 6.88 -1.15
CA LYS A 85 12.23 5.74 -1.00
C LYS A 85 12.78 5.27 -2.34
N GLN A 86 14.02 4.81 -2.32
CA GLN A 86 14.69 4.26 -3.48
C GLN A 86 15.65 3.15 -3.04
N ASP A 87 15.58 2.02 -3.74
CA ASP A 87 16.51 0.91 -3.52
C ASP A 87 17.85 1.18 -4.22
N ASN A 88 18.90 0.49 -3.77
CA ASN A 88 20.19 0.51 -4.46
C ASN A 88 20.10 -0.17 -5.83
N ASP A 89 19.27 -1.22 -5.95
CA ASP A 89 19.02 -1.94 -7.20
C ASP A 89 17.69 -1.46 -7.79
N THR A 90 17.75 -0.77 -8.91
CA THR A 90 16.58 -0.36 -9.67
C THR A 90 16.38 -1.30 -10.86
N GLU A 91 15.12 -1.39 -11.34
CA GLU A 91 14.79 -2.25 -12.46
C GLU A 91 14.09 -1.44 -13.56
N ILE A 92 14.71 -1.40 -14.74
CA ILE A 92 14.09 -0.76 -15.90
C ILE A 92 13.07 -1.74 -16.50
N LEU A 93 11.80 -1.37 -16.43
CA LEU A 93 10.70 -2.18 -16.92
C LEU A 93 10.49 -2.01 -18.42
N LEU A 94 10.65 -0.78 -18.93
CA LEU A 94 10.45 -0.41 -20.32
C LEU A 94 11.34 0.78 -20.65
N MET A 95 11.87 0.84 -21.86
CA MET A 95 12.80 1.91 -22.24
C MET A 95 12.57 2.36 -23.68
N GLU A 96 12.53 3.67 -23.88
CA GLU A 96 12.49 4.27 -25.22
C GLU A 96 13.85 4.13 -25.91
N PRO A 97 13.92 4.05 -27.25
CA PRO A 97 12.76 4.08 -28.15
C PRO A 97 11.95 2.79 -28.09
N LEU A 98 10.61 2.91 -28.19
CA LEU A 98 9.72 1.75 -28.19
C LEU A 98 9.74 1.12 -29.59
N GLN A 99 10.84 0.46 -29.88
CA GLN A 99 11.13 -0.17 -31.17
C GLN A 99 11.65 -1.57 -30.97
N LYS A 100 11.25 -2.47 -31.87
CA LYS A 100 11.73 -3.85 -31.85
C LYS A 100 13.26 -3.89 -31.94
N GLY A 101 13.87 -4.66 -31.06
CA GLY A 101 15.33 -4.80 -30.96
C GLY A 101 15.98 -3.91 -29.90
N ASN A 102 15.28 -2.91 -29.35
CA ASN A 102 15.81 -2.16 -28.24
C ASN A 102 16.01 -3.09 -27.04
N SER A 103 17.19 -3.07 -26.45
CA SER A 103 17.61 -4.04 -25.41
C SER A 103 18.42 -3.35 -24.33
N TRP A 104 18.31 -3.87 -23.11
CA TRP A 104 19.09 -3.41 -21.97
C TRP A 104 19.33 -4.55 -20.99
N THR A 105 20.38 -4.42 -20.17
CA THR A 105 20.76 -5.42 -19.19
C THR A 105 20.36 -4.94 -17.80
N LEU A 106 19.68 -5.81 -17.04
CA LEU A 106 19.28 -5.53 -15.66
C LEU A 106 20.49 -5.70 -14.73
N THR A 107 20.39 -5.17 -13.52
CA THR A 107 21.47 -5.21 -12.52
C THR A 107 21.89 -6.63 -12.17
N ASP A 108 20.97 -7.61 -12.26
CA ASP A 108 21.25 -9.03 -11.99
C ASP A 108 21.80 -9.80 -13.22
N GLY A 109 22.02 -9.10 -14.34
CA GLY A 109 22.59 -9.68 -15.56
C GLY A 109 21.56 -10.20 -16.56
N ARG A 110 20.27 -10.27 -16.21
CA ARG A 110 19.24 -10.64 -17.18
C ARG A 110 19.15 -9.59 -18.30
N VAL A 111 18.84 -10.04 -19.50
CA VAL A 111 18.68 -9.16 -20.64
C VAL A 111 17.20 -9.02 -20.97
N ARG A 112 16.77 -7.77 -21.11
CA ARG A 112 15.39 -7.41 -21.45
C ARG A 112 15.38 -6.66 -22.78
N SER A 113 14.42 -7.01 -23.65
CA SER A 113 14.35 -6.39 -24.97
C SER A 113 12.92 -6.25 -25.43
N ILE A 114 12.67 -5.25 -26.29
CA ILE A 114 11.42 -5.10 -27.01
C ILE A 114 11.45 -6.07 -28.18
N THR A 115 10.55 -7.06 -28.16
CA THR A 115 10.50 -8.13 -29.15
C THR A 115 9.41 -7.95 -30.18
N ASP A 116 8.42 -7.09 -29.91
CA ASP A 116 7.38 -6.70 -30.84
C ASP A 116 6.76 -5.38 -30.39
N THR A 117 6.28 -4.55 -31.30
CA THR A 117 5.60 -3.30 -30.98
C THR A 117 4.10 -3.34 -31.27
N GLU A 118 3.64 -4.36 -31.96
CA GLU A 118 2.22 -4.55 -32.32
C GLU A 118 1.78 -6.01 -32.10
N ALA A 119 2.18 -6.59 -30.98
CA ALA A 119 1.78 -7.94 -30.64
C ALA A 119 0.28 -8.01 -30.37
N SER A 120 -0.38 -9.03 -30.91
CA SER A 120 -1.78 -9.30 -30.63
C SER A 120 -1.90 -10.10 -29.33
N VAL A 121 -2.63 -9.57 -28.36
CA VAL A 121 -2.76 -10.17 -27.03
C VAL A 121 -4.22 -10.28 -26.66
N SER A 122 -4.65 -11.48 -26.25
CA SER A 122 -6.01 -11.71 -25.75
C SER A 122 -6.02 -11.76 -24.25
N THR A 123 -6.96 -11.05 -23.64
CA THR A 123 -7.19 -11.04 -22.19
C THR A 123 -8.68 -11.22 -21.92
N PRO A 124 -9.08 -11.57 -20.68
CA PRO A 124 -10.51 -11.62 -20.33
C PRO A 124 -11.24 -10.29 -20.55
N LEU A 125 -10.52 -9.16 -20.44
CA LEU A 125 -11.12 -7.84 -20.67
C LEU A 125 -11.29 -7.51 -22.14
N GLY A 126 -10.44 -8.06 -23.01
CA GLY A 126 -10.49 -7.81 -24.43
C GLY A 126 -9.16 -8.08 -25.12
N ASP A 127 -9.14 -7.81 -26.44
CA ASP A 127 -7.95 -7.99 -27.27
C ASP A 127 -7.23 -6.66 -27.41
N TYR A 128 -5.89 -6.73 -27.39
CA TYR A 128 -5.05 -5.55 -27.44
C TYR A 128 -3.91 -5.71 -28.43
N LYS A 129 -3.50 -4.59 -29.03
CA LYS A 129 -2.18 -4.45 -29.64
C LYS A 129 -1.24 -3.91 -28.58
N ALA A 130 -0.09 -4.57 -28.39
CA ALA A 130 0.78 -4.27 -27.27
C ALA A 130 2.25 -4.26 -27.68
N VAL A 131 3.04 -3.50 -26.91
CA VAL A 131 4.48 -3.61 -26.91
C VAL A 131 4.85 -4.84 -26.11
N GLU A 132 5.55 -5.77 -26.73
CA GLU A 132 6.00 -7.01 -26.11
C GLU A 132 7.43 -6.85 -25.62
N VAL A 133 7.65 -7.13 -24.35
CA VAL A 133 8.96 -7.03 -23.68
C VAL A 133 9.33 -8.40 -23.16
N THR A 134 10.45 -8.96 -23.65
CA THR A 134 10.93 -10.28 -23.26
C THR A 134 12.18 -10.15 -22.38
N THR A 135 12.16 -10.84 -21.24
CA THR A 135 13.30 -10.92 -20.33
C THR A 135 13.79 -12.36 -20.30
N GLU A 136 15.02 -12.57 -20.71
CA GLU A 136 15.68 -13.89 -20.67
C GLU A 136 16.35 -14.09 -19.32
N SER A 137 16.12 -15.25 -18.69
CA SER A 137 16.74 -15.60 -17.41
C SER A 137 17.06 -17.09 -17.38
N GLY A 138 18.34 -17.46 -17.58
CA GLY A 138 18.77 -18.86 -17.53
C GLY A 138 17.94 -19.74 -18.46
N ASN A 139 17.17 -20.67 -17.91
CA ASN A 139 16.34 -21.62 -18.65
C ASN A 139 14.92 -21.11 -18.94
N GLY A 140 14.59 -19.92 -18.44
CA GLY A 140 13.26 -19.38 -18.56
C GLY A 140 13.20 -17.99 -19.16
N LYS A 141 11.99 -17.51 -19.39
CA LYS A 141 11.76 -16.15 -19.87
C LYS A 141 10.47 -15.59 -19.32
N ASN A 142 10.44 -14.26 -19.15
CA ASN A 142 9.23 -13.49 -18.86
C ASN A 142 8.88 -12.65 -20.06
N ILE A 143 7.59 -12.57 -20.36
CA ILE A 143 7.08 -11.74 -21.44
C ILE A 143 6.00 -10.82 -20.85
N ASP A 144 6.22 -9.51 -20.97
CA ASP A 144 5.28 -8.49 -20.51
C ASP A 144 4.71 -7.73 -21.71
N TYR A 145 3.41 -7.47 -21.66
CA TYR A 145 2.68 -6.79 -22.74
C TYR A 145 2.08 -5.49 -22.21
N TYR A 146 2.47 -4.38 -22.83
CA TYR A 146 1.98 -3.04 -22.49
C TYR A 146 1.14 -2.50 -23.63
N ALA A 147 -0.14 -2.21 -23.37
CA ALA A 147 -1.05 -1.67 -24.34
C ALA A 147 -1.21 -0.15 -24.19
N LYS A 148 -1.34 0.55 -25.33
CA LYS A 148 -1.52 1.99 -25.37
C LYS A 148 -2.75 2.41 -24.55
N ASP A 149 -2.59 3.45 -23.74
CA ASP A 149 -3.62 4.05 -22.87
C ASP A 149 -4.17 3.12 -21.77
N VAL A 150 -3.57 1.94 -21.62
CA VAL A 150 -4.00 0.95 -20.61
C VAL A 150 -2.89 0.61 -19.63
N GLY A 151 -1.70 0.27 -20.13
CA GLY A 151 -0.59 -0.21 -19.33
C GLY A 151 -0.38 -1.71 -19.48
N LEU A 152 0.08 -2.36 -18.44
CA LEU A 152 0.34 -3.81 -18.46
C LEU A 152 -0.96 -4.59 -18.60
N VAL A 153 -1.10 -5.33 -19.70
CA VAL A 153 -2.31 -6.14 -19.97
C VAL A 153 -2.08 -7.63 -19.77
N LYS A 154 -0.85 -8.09 -19.86
CA LYS A 154 -0.54 -9.51 -19.68
C LYS A 154 0.93 -9.71 -19.35
N SER A 155 1.20 -10.70 -18.49
CA SER A 155 2.54 -11.21 -18.22
C SER A 155 2.54 -12.72 -18.32
N ILE A 156 3.57 -13.29 -18.95
CA ILE A 156 3.72 -14.74 -19.10
C ILE A 156 5.12 -15.13 -18.63
N PHE A 157 5.19 -16.12 -17.75
CA PHE A 157 6.44 -16.78 -17.37
C PHE A 157 6.48 -18.16 -18.03
N LYS A 158 7.58 -18.46 -18.72
CA LYS A 158 7.79 -19.77 -19.36
C LYS A 158 9.11 -20.36 -18.92
N GLU A 159 9.08 -21.59 -18.45
CA GLU A 159 10.28 -22.38 -18.12
C GLU A 159 9.99 -23.85 -18.43
N GLY A 160 10.66 -24.42 -19.45
CA GLY A 160 10.32 -25.75 -19.92
C GLY A 160 8.88 -25.83 -20.42
N GLU A 161 8.11 -26.77 -19.86
CA GLU A 161 6.67 -26.90 -20.15
C GLU A 161 5.80 -26.10 -19.18
N THR A 162 6.41 -25.48 -18.16
CA THR A 162 5.68 -24.65 -17.20
C THR A 162 5.35 -23.30 -17.82
N GLU A 163 4.09 -22.92 -17.75
CA GLU A 163 3.61 -21.61 -18.17
C GLU A 163 2.69 -21.03 -17.11
N ILE A 164 3.04 -19.84 -16.64
CA ILE A 164 2.24 -19.09 -15.66
C ILE A 164 1.92 -17.75 -16.30
N SER A 165 0.65 -17.37 -16.26
CA SER A 165 0.23 -16.10 -16.84
C SER A 165 -0.67 -15.31 -15.90
N SER A 166 -0.64 -13.99 -16.09
CA SER A 166 -1.52 -13.02 -15.44
C SER A 166 -2.08 -12.11 -16.50
N SER A 167 -3.39 -12.08 -16.67
CA SER A 167 -4.06 -11.34 -17.76
C SER A 167 -5.07 -10.35 -17.17
N LEU A 168 -5.09 -9.14 -17.71
CA LEU A 168 -6.02 -8.10 -17.26
C LEU A 168 -7.47 -8.54 -17.49
N ALA A 169 -8.24 -8.58 -16.40
CA ALA A 169 -9.63 -9.04 -16.43
C ALA A 169 -10.63 -7.92 -16.16
N GLN A 170 -10.27 -6.92 -15.34
CA GLN A 170 -11.16 -5.80 -15.01
C GLN A 170 -10.35 -4.53 -14.75
N ILE A 171 -10.95 -3.39 -15.09
CA ILE A 171 -10.49 -2.06 -14.69
C ILE A 171 -11.69 -1.38 -14.04
N GLU A 172 -11.60 -1.11 -12.74
CA GLU A 172 -12.65 -0.44 -11.97
C GLU A 172 -12.21 0.99 -11.68
N LYS A 173 -12.92 1.96 -12.26
CA LYS A 173 -12.61 3.39 -12.12
C LYS A 173 -13.45 4.04 -11.01
N ASP A 174 -12.90 5.10 -10.40
CA ASP A 174 -13.57 5.88 -9.35
C ASP A 174 -13.97 5.03 -8.15
N VAL A 175 -13.08 4.12 -7.76
CA VAL A 175 -13.28 3.26 -6.60
C VAL A 175 -12.14 3.45 -5.59
N PRO A 176 -12.42 3.28 -4.28
CA PRO A 176 -11.39 3.34 -3.26
C PRO A 176 -10.68 2.00 -3.10
N LEU A 177 -9.49 2.04 -2.49
CA LEU A 177 -8.91 0.88 -1.83
C LEU A 177 -9.59 0.72 -0.48
N ILE A 178 -10.11 -0.47 -0.19
CA ILE A 178 -10.78 -0.74 1.08
C ILE A 178 -9.85 -1.53 1.98
N GLN A 179 -9.60 -1.03 3.19
CA GLN A 179 -8.90 -1.77 4.23
C GLN A 179 -9.83 -2.04 5.40
N ASN A 180 -9.84 -3.27 5.87
CA ASN A 180 -10.62 -3.68 7.03
C ASN A 180 -9.74 -3.56 8.26
N ILE A 181 -10.08 -2.65 9.16
CA ILE A 181 -9.24 -2.26 10.29
C ILE A 181 -9.98 -2.46 11.60
N ASN A 182 -9.32 -3.09 12.56
CA ASN A 182 -9.87 -3.25 13.90
C ASN A 182 -9.58 -2.01 14.75
N PHE A 183 -10.63 -1.39 15.25
CA PHE A 183 -10.55 -0.26 16.18
C PHE A 183 -10.96 -0.73 17.56
N TYR A 184 -10.18 -0.39 18.57
CA TYR A 184 -10.32 -0.82 19.96
C TYR A 184 -10.86 0.31 20.83
N TYR A 185 -11.78 -0.05 21.74
CA TYR A 185 -12.48 0.90 22.60
C TYR A 185 -12.60 0.36 24.02
N PRO A 186 -12.45 1.22 25.07
CA PRO A 186 -12.53 0.76 26.44
C PRO A 186 -13.98 0.71 26.96
N ASN A 187 -14.28 -0.28 27.78
CA ASN A 187 -15.53 -0.35 28.55
C ASN A 187 -15.19 -0.25 30.03
N ILE A 188 -15.50 0.90 30.65
CA ILE A 188 -15.18 1.16 32.05
C ILE A 188 -15.99 0.28 33.03
N ASN A 189 -17.14 -0.22 32.61
CA ASN A 189 -18.03 -0.98 33.49
C ASN A 189 -17.52 -2.39 33.74
N ASP A 190 -16.98 -3.05 32.71
CA ASP A 190 -16.42 -4.41 32.84
C ASP A 190 -14.88 -4.43 32.79
N GLU A 191 -14.26 -3.27 32.64
CA GLU A 191 -12.81 -3.10 32.56
C GLU A 191 -12.16 -3.90 31.40
N LYS A 192 -12.91 -4.11 30.31
CA LYS A 192 -12.44 -4.84 29.13
C LYS A 192 -12.32 -3.94 27.91
N ILE A 193 -11.54 -4.38 26.95
CA ILE A 193 -11.35 -3.68 25.69
C ILE A 193 -12.08 -4.43 24.60
N TYR A 194 -12.90 -3.71 23.86
CA TYR A 194 -13.72 -4.22 22.76
C TYR A 194 -13.18 -3.70 21.44
N TYR A 195 -13.34 -4.47 20.37
CA TYR A 195 -12.99 -3.99 19.05
C TYR A 195 -14.09 -4.28 18.05
N LYS A 196 -14.11 -3.49 16.99
CA LYS A 196 -14.92 -3.77 15.80
C LYS A 196 -14.10 -3.58 14.55
N ASN A 197 -14.43 -4.35 13.54
CA ASN A 197 -13.81 -4.22 12.22
C ASN A 197 -14.56 -3.16 11.43
N VAL A 198 -13.81 -2.19 10.89
CA VAL A 198 -14.36 -1.10 10.09
C VAL A 198 -13.71 -1.11 8.71
N ALA A 199 -14.54 -1.07 7.68
CA ALA A 199 -14.07 -0.90 6.31
C ALA A 199 -13.71 0.58 6.10
N VAL A 200 -12.44 0.87 5.94
CA VAL A 200 -11.95 2.24 5.69
C VAL A 200 -11.61 2.37 4.22
N ASN A 201 -12.18 3.39 3.58
CA ASN A 201 -11.99 3.67 2.16
C ASN A 201 -10.85 4.66 1.97
N PHE A 202 -9.87 4.28 1.14
CA PHE A 202 -8.76 5.14 0.78
C PHE A 202 -8.77 5.40 -0.72
N TYR A 203 -8.89 6.66 -1.10
CA TYR A 203 -8.66 7.08 -2.48
C TYR A 203 -7.17 7.38 -2.68
N THR A 204 -6.73 7.37 -3.92
CA THR A 204 -5.35 7.73 -4.27
C THR A 204 -5.01 9.10 -3.69
N ASN A 205 -3.86 9.20 -3.04
CA ASN A 205 -3.35 10.41 -2.36
C ASN A 205 -4.06 10.79 -1.06
N ASP A 206 -5.03 10.01 -0.58
CA ASP A 206 -5.57 10.21 0.76
C ASP A 206 -4.46 10.09 1.79
N VAL A 207 -4.50 10.95 2.80
CA VAL A 207 -3.54 10.94 3.90
C VAL A 207 -3.98 9.90 4.92
N THR A 208 -3.20 8.83 5.06
CA THR A 208 -3.58 7.68 5.89
C THR A 208 -3.91 8.06 7.32
N ARG A 209 -3.07 8.88 7.98
CA ARG A 209 -3.30 9.28 9.37
C ARG A 209 -4.61 10.05 9.55
N GLU A 210 -4.99 10.87 8.57
CA GLU A 210 -6.25 11.63 8.64
C GLU A 210 -7.46 10.71 8.52
N LYS A 211 -7.40 9.74 7.62
CA LYS A 211 -8.48 8.76 7.43
C LYS A 211 -8.64 7.86 8.66
N LEU A 212 -7.54 7.44 9.26
CA LEU A 212 -7.57 6.63 10.48
C LEU A 212 -8.12 7.42 11.66
N ALA A 213 -7.72 8.68 11.82
CA ALA A 213 -8.25 9.55 12.88
C ALA A 213 -9.76 9.75 12.72
N GLN A 214 -10.21 10.00 11.49
CA GLN A 214 -11.64 10.17 11.20
C GLN A 214 -12.43 8.90 11.51
N ALA A 215 -11.91 7.74 11.13
CA ALA A 215 -12.56 6.46 11.38
C ALA A 215 -12.64 6.17 12.89
N TYR A 216 -11.60 6.48 13.65
CA TYR A 216 -11.59 6.27 15.11
C TYR A 216 -12.55 7.18 15.87
N LYS A 217 -12.94 8.30 15.27
CA LYS A 217 -13.97 9.22 15.82
C LYS A 217 -15.39 8.77 15.54
N GLY A 218 -15.59 7.74 14.72
CA GLY A 218 -16.90 7.17 14.42
C GLY A 218 -17.54 6.56 15.65
N GLU A 219 -18.71 5.97 15.47
CA GLU A 219 -19.47 5.34 16.56
C GLU A 219 -18.62 4.22 17.20
N PRO A 220 -18.34 4.29 18.52
CA PRO A 220 -17.62 3.21 19.19
C PRO A 220 -18.46 1.96 19.30
N VAL A 221 -17.86 0.85 19.71
CA VAL A 221 -18.58 -0.38 20.05
C VAL A 221 -19.62 -0.05 21.14
N ALA A 222 -20.79 -0.70 21.08
CA ALA A 222 -21.84 -0.50 22.08
C ALA A 222 -21.32 -0.66 23.50
N ASN A 223 -21.71 0.24 24.40
CA ASN A 223 -21.32 0.27 25.81
C ASN A 223 -19.84 0.61 26.08
N THR A 224 -19.11 1.04 25.06
CA THR A 224 -17.73 1.51 25.22
C THR A 224 -17.66 3.02 25.10
N GLY A 225 -16.50 3.58 25.44
CA GLY A 225 -16.24 5.01 25.33
C GLY A 225 -15.37 5.35 24.13
N LYS A 226 -15.43 6.61 23.74
CA LYS A 226 -14.58 7.15 22.69
C LYS A 226 -13.13 7.19 23.14
N VAL A 227 -12.22 6.93 22.20
CA VAL A 227 -10.77 7.05 22.41
C VAL A 227 -10.28 8.42 21.95
N PHE A 228 -10.68 8.84 20.74
CA PHE A 228 -10.38 10.17 20.23
C PHE A 228 -11.56 11.12 20.46
N SER A 229 -11.27 12.29 21.01
CA SER A 229 -12.21 13.40 21.02
C SER A 229 -12.37 13.95 19.60
N GLU A 230 -13.41 14.73 19.37
CA GLU A 230 -13.68 15.31 18.05
C GLU A 230 -12.53 16.15 17.51
N ASN A 231 -11.81 16.87 18.39
CA ASN A 231 -10.69 17.73 18.00
C ASN A 231 -9.33 17.04 18.03
N THR A 232 -9.27 15.77 18.41
CA THR A 232 -8.03 14.99 18.34
C THR A 232 -7.60 14.81 16.90
N GLN A 233 -6.32 15.08 16.64
CA GLN A 233 -5.70 14.88 15.33
C GLN A 233 -4.43 14.08 15.48
N ILE A 234 -4.13 13.27 14.48
CA ILE A 234 -2.85 12.59 14.37
C ILE A 234 -1.92 13.50 13.57
N ASN A 235 -0.88 14.02 14.24
CA ASN A 235 0.10 14.89 13.61
C ASN A 235 1.09 14.10 12.75
N SER A 236 1.47 12.90 13.20
CA SER A 236 2.32 11.98 12.45
C SER A 236 2.06 10.53 12.87
N LEU A 237 2.27 9.61 11.94
CA LEU A 237 2.04 8.18 12.15
C LEU A 237 2.89 7.40 11.15
N TYR A 238 3.77 6.55 11.65
CA TYR A 238 4.60 5.71 10.78
C TYR A 238 5.20 4.53 11.54
N LEU A 239 5.57 3.49 10.79
CA LEU A 239 6.37 2.38 11.29
C LEU A 239 7.84 2.76 11.14
N ASN A 240 8.56 2.81 12.26
CA ASN A 240 9.98 3.16 12.27
C ASN A 240 10.85 1.91 12.02
N ASP A 241 12.11 2.14 11.66
CA ASP A 241 13.06 1.06 11.39
C ASP A 241 13.33 0.17 12.61
N ASP A 242 13.08 0.68 13.82
CA ASP A 242 13.17 -0.12 15.07
C ASP A 242 12.00 -1.11 15.26
N GLY A 243 11.05 -1.14 14.32
CA GLY A 243 9.88 -2.01 14.38
C GLY A 243 8.75 -1.49 15.26
N MET A 244 8.88 -0.29 15.80
CA MET A 244 7.82 0.33 16.61
C MET A 244 7.02 1.34 15.79
N VAL A 245 5.74 1.47 16.11
CA VAL A 245 4.88 2.50 15.54
C VAL A 245 5.11 3.80 16.29
N TYR A 246 5.31 4.88 15.57
CA TYR A 246 5.44 6.23 16.13
C TYR A 246 4.16 7.00 15.85
N LEU A 247 3.45 7.36 16.92
CA LEU A 247 2.17 8.06 16.84
C LEU A 247 2.27 9.36 17.63
N ASP A 248 2.10 10.48 16.94
CA ASP A 248 2.04 11.80 17.56
C ASP A 248 0.63 12.37 17.46
N LEU A 249 0.05 12.72 18.59
CA LEU A 249 -1.28 13.32 18.67
C LEU A 249 -1.18 14.80 19.07
N ASN A 250 -2.20 15.56 18.70
CA ASN A 250 -2.29 16.94 19.15
C ASN A 250 -2.73 17.03 20.62
N LYS A 251 -2.55 18.20 21.21
CA LYS A 251 -2.86 18.44 22.62
C LYS A 251 -4.34 18.26 22.97
N ALA A 252 -5.24 18.36 22.00
CA ALA A 252 -6.68 18.16 22.22
C ALA A 252 -6.97 16.76 22.79
N PHE A 253 -6.18 15.76 22.43
CA PHE A 253 -6.31 14.42 22.98
C PHE A 253 -6.24 14.42 24.52
N LEU A 254 -5.26 15.11 25.10
CA LEU A 254 -5.11 15.24 26.56
C LEU A 254 -6.19 16.17 27.16
N GLN A 255 -6.40 17.32 26.53
CA GLN A 255 -7.28 18.35 27.07
C GLN A 255 -8.75 17.91 27.13
N GLU A 256 -9.18 17.07 26.18
CA GLU A 256 -10.56 16.64 26.02
C GLU A 256 -10.84 15.23 26.54
N MET A 257 -9.82 14.54 27.05
CA MET A 257 -9.97 13.15 27.49
C MET A 257 -10.91 13.01 28.69
N ASN A 258 -10.75 13.84 29.68
CA ASN A 258 -11.57 13.86 30.90
C ASN A 258 -11.76 12.47 31.51
N ALA A 259 -10.64 11.80 31.85
CA ALA A 259 -10.63 10.42 32.34
C ALA A 259 -9.82 10.33 33.67
N GLY A 260 -10.25 9.47 34.56
CA GLY A 260 -9.44 9.07 35.72
C GLY A 260 -8.33 8.11 35.29
N ALA A 261 -7.40 7.81 36.20
CA ALA A 261 -6.20 7.02 35.92
C ALA A 261 -6.48 5.65 35.30
N GLY A 262 -7.46 4.93 35.83
CA GLY A 262 -7.81 3.59 35.32
C GLY A 262 -8.38 3.62 33.93
N TYR A 263 -9.27 4.54 33.65
CA TYR A 263 -9.89 4.70 32.34
C TYR A 263 -8.87 5.21 31.32
N GLU A 264 -8.00 6.13 31.69
CA GLU A 264 -6.91 6.61 30.86
C GLU A 264 -6.01 5.45 30.41
N ALA A 265 -5.64 4.56 31.34
CA ALA A 265 -4.83 3.39 31.02
C ALA A 265 -5.50 2.50 29.96
N MET A 266 -6.82 2.35 30.03
CA MET A 266 -7.59 1.59 29.05
C MET A 266 -7.64 2.30 27.68
N ILE A 267 -7.73 3.62 27.68
CA ILE A 267 -7.66 4.41 26.45
C ILE A 267 -6.30 4.19 25.76
N LEU A 268 -5.21 4.26 26.53
CA LEU A 268 -3.87 4.05 25.98
C LEU A 268 -3.69 2.62 25.46
N GLN A 269 -4.26 1.62 26.13
CA GLN A 269 -4.24 0.24 25.65
C GLN A 269 -5.02 0.09 24.35
N SER A 270 -6.16 0.76 24.24
CA SER A 270 -6.96 0.78 23.00
C SER A 270 -6.19 1.38 21.84
N ILE A 271 -5.45 2.46 22.08
CA ILE A 271 -4.56 3.08 21.08
C ILE A 271 -3.45 2.13 20.66
N ALA A 272 -2.78 1.49 21.64
CA ALA A 272 -1.71 0.54 21.35
C ALA A 272 -2.22 -0.61 20.45
N ASN A 273 -3.37 -1.17 20.80
CA ASN A 273 -3.95 -2.28 20.03
C ASN A 273 -4.36 -1.85 18.62
N THR A 274 -4.99 -0.69 18.49
CA THR A 274 -5.46 -0.18 17.20
C THR A 274 -4.30 0.07 16.23
N PHE A 275 -3.35 0.87 16.64
CA PHE A 275 -2.24 1.27 15.77
C PHE A 275 -1.17 0.19 15.68
N GLY A 276 -0.93 -0.55 16.74
CA GLY A 276 -0.04 -1.70 16.72
C GLY A 276 -0.54 -2.76 15.72
N GLN A 277 -1.80 -3.12 15.78
CA GLN A 277 -2.38 -4.12 14.87
C GLN A 277 -2.36 -3.65 13.42
N TYR A 278 -2.68 -2.39 13.18
CA TYR A 278 -2.67 -1.86 11.81
C TYR A 278 -1.31 -2.07 11.12
N TYR A 279 -0.22 -1.86 11.84
CA TYR A 279 1.15 -2.03 11.31
C TYR A 279 1.73 -3.42 11.56
N ASN A 280 0.98 -4.33 12.20
CA ASN A 280 1.49 -5.62 12.65
C ASN A 280 2.73 -5.47 13.55
N ALA A 281 2.67 -4.50 14.47
CA ALA A 281 3.72 -4.20 15.43
C ALA A 281 3.24 -4.46 16.85
N GLU A 282 4.16 -4.73 17.76
CA GLU A 282 3.84 -5.01 19.17
C GLU A 282 3.97 -3.79 20.08
N LYS A 283 4.62 -2.73 19.60
CA LYS A 283 4.99 -1.58 20.42
C LYS A 283 4.63 -0.28 19.71
N VAL A 284 4.10 0.68 20.47
CA VAL A 284 3.70 2.00 20.00
C VAL A 284 4.35 3.07 20.87
N ILE A 285 5.11 3.96 20.24
CA ILE A 285 5.62 5.17 20.90
C ILE A 285 4.57 6.26 20.73
N LEU A 286 4.02 6.73 21.85
CA LEU A 286 3.01 7.79 21.84
C LEU A 286 3.62 9.10 22.31
N THR A 287 3.47 10.13 21.50
CA THR A 287 3.88 11.49 21.83
C THR A 287 2.71 12.47 21.67
N ILE A 288 2.79 13.60 22.35
CA ILE A 288 1.84 14.69 22.24
C ILE A 288 2.61 15.95 21.83
N GLU A 289 2.26 16.51 20.68
CA GLU A 289 2.97 17.68 20.12
C GLU A 289 4.49 17.47 20.12
N GLY A 290 4.93 16.25 19.76
CA GLY A 290 6.33 15.88 19.66
C GLY A 290 7.04 15.53 20.96
N LYS A 291 6.35 15.54 22.09
CA LYS A 291 6.93 15.24 23.40
C LYS A 291 6.38 13.90 23.94
N PRO A 292 7.15 13.16 24.75
CA PRO A 292 6.65 11.96 25.38
C PRO A 292 5.31 12.20 26.10
N TYR A 293 4.40 11.23 25.98
CA TYR A 293 3.08 11.34 26.59
C TYR A 293 3.17 11.64 28.09
N GLU A 294 2.48 12.68 28.54
CA GLU A 294 2.38 13.02 29.94
C GLU A 294 1.01 13.60 30.25
N SER A 295 0.36 13.04 31.26
CA SER A 295 -0.90 13.52 31.81
C SER A 295 -0.72 13.73 33.33
N GLY A 296 -1.79 14.08 34.02
CA GLY A 296 -1.76 14.15 35.49
C GLY A 296 -1.61 12.79 36.16
N HIS A 297 -1.82 11.69 35.44
CA HIS A 297 -1.79 10.34 36.00
C HIS A 297 -0.66 9.47 35.47
N ILE A 298 -0.27 9.66 34.21
CA ILE A 298 0.68 8.82 33.52
C ILE A 298 1.72 9.69 32.82
N ALA A 299 2.99 9.36 33.02
CA ALA A 299 4.10 10.02 32.33
C ALA A 299 5.00 8.95 31.72
N LEU A 300 5.20 9.02 30.42
CA LEU A 300 6.13 8.14 29.71
C LEU A 300 7.47 8.86 29.60
N GLN A 301 8.55 8.12 29.81
CA GLN A 301 9.90 8.60 29.54
C GLN A 301 10.19 8.53 28.05
N GLU A 302 11.19 9.26 27.60
CA GLU A 302 11.64 9.18 26.24
C GLU A 302 12.04 7.73 25.90
N GLY A 303 11.49 7.20 24.81
CA GLY A 303 11.74 5.82 24.39
C GLY A 303 10.86 4.76 25.05
N GLU A 304 10.07 5.12 26.08
CA GLU A 304 9.06 4.20 26.60
C GLU A 304 7.94 4.01 25.59
N TYR A 305 7.45 2.79 25.49
CA TYR A 305 6.42 2.43 24.53
C TYR A 305 5.19 1.86 25.23
N LEU A 306 4.06 1.93 24.53
CA LEU A 306 2.85 1.20 24.89
C LEU A 306 2.97 -0.20 24.27
N GLN A 307 2.63 -1.22 25.06
CA GLN A 307 2.67 -2.62 24.61
C GLN A 307 1.27 -3.04 24.14
N VAL A 308 1.20 -3.63 22.95
CA VAL A 308 -0.02 -4.28 22.47
C VAL A 308 -0.37 -5.44 23.40
N ASN A 309 -1.66 -5.61 23.69
CA ASN A 309 -2.14 -6.70 24.51
C ASN A 309 -3.57 -7.08 24.09
N TYR A 310 -3.70 -8.24 23.50
CA TYR A 310 -5.00 -8.75 23.04
C TYR A 310 -5.65 -9.72 24.03
N ASP A 311 -5.05 -9.90 25.22
CA ASP A 311 -5.64 -10.75 26.26
C ASP A 311 -6.97 -10.17 26.72
N ASN A 312 -8.03 -10.99 26.72
CA ASN A 312 -9.37 -10.61 27.16
C ASN A 312 -10.01 -9.49 26.33
N VAL A 313 -9.56 -9.26 25.07
CA VAL A 313 -10.29 -8.36 24.15
C VAL A 313 -11.53 -9.08 23.61
N ILE A 314 -12.58 -8.32 23.35
CA ILE A 314 -13.87 -8.84 22.93
C ILE A 314 -14.25 -8.19 21.60
N GLU A 315 -14.69 -9.03 20.62
CA GLU A 315 -15.27 -8.52 19.39
C GLU A 315 -16.66 -7.97 19.69
N GLY A 316 -16.91 -6.74 19.32
CA GLY A 316 -18.19 -6.07 19.50
C GLY A 316 -18.82 -5.67 18.18
N SER A 317 -19.92 -4.97 18.28
CA SER A 317 -20.68 -4.52 17.10
C SER A 317 -20.95 -3.01 17.15
#